data_23f9410a254bfbd263abde092bbcb623
#
_entry.id   23f9410a254bfbd263abde092bbcb623
#
_cell.length_a   1.000
_cell.length_b   1.000
_cell.length_c   1.000
_cell.angle_alpha   90.00
_cell.angle_beta   90.00
_cell.angle_gamma   90.00
#
_symmetry.space_group_name_H-M   'P 1'
#
loop_
_entity.id
_entity.type
_entity.pdbx_description
1 polymer ?
#
loop_
_entity_poly.entity_id
_entity_poly.type
_entity_poly.pdbx_seq_one_letter_code
_entity_poly.pdbx_strand_id
1 'polypeptide(L)'
;MITQPDRPAGRGRPLTASPVKRRAMEAGVPVLQPPRLRDPGWPERLAEYRADVAVVAAFGQILPKAVLDVPARGSINVHGSILPRYRGAAPIAWAIMRGERETGITTFQMDPGIDTGDMLLREATPIGPEETAGELSGRLAEIGARLLLRTLEALGDLPRIPQDGAQATLAPRLKKEDGWLRPAESARELVDRIRGCNPWPGAALMTPVGRLLLWRARALDDAGRAAPGTLIPLAQPGQTATLAIATGAGILLPLEVQPENRKAMPWSDFLRGARLEAGACVSEPTR
;
A
#
# COMPACT_ATOMS: atom_id res chain seq x y z
N MET A 1 3.39 23.19 8.90
CA MET A 1 3.25 21.74 8.56
C MET A 1 2.71 20.96 9.77
N ILE A 2 1.70 20.09 9.55
CA ILE A 2 1.18 19.21 10.61
C ILE A 2 1.60 17.78 10.25
N THR A 3 2.17 17.03 11.19
CA THR A 3 2.58 15.63 10.97
C THR A 3 2.36 14.79 12.22
N GLN A 4 2.43 13.48 12.07
CA GLN A 4 2.33 12.55 13.21
C GLN A 4 3.47 12.79 14.21
N PRO A 5 3.23 12.57 15.52
CA PRO A 5 4.29 12.57 16.53
C PRO A 5 5.42 11.61 16.20
N ASP A 6 6.62 11.92 16.67
CA ASP A 6 7.78 11.03 16.55
C ASP A 6 7.46 9.69 17.20
N ARG A 7 7.89 8.61 16.58
CA ARG A 7 7.63 7.24 17.05
C ARG A 7 8.92 6.44 17.14
N PRO A 8 9.00 5.47 18.06
CA PRO A 8 10.09 4.53 18.09
C PRO A 8 10.20 3.76 16.78
N ALA A 9 11.34 3.85 16.07
CA ALA A 9 11.58 3.15 14.81
C ALA A 9 13.02 2.64 14.70
N GLY A 10 13.25 1.63 13.88
CA GLY A 10 14.57 1.04 13.64
C GLY A 10 15.09 0.14 14.78
N ARG A 11 16.36 -0.31 14.64
CA ARG A 11 17.02 -1.15 15.64
C ARG A 11 17.24 -0.33 16.93
N GLY A 12 16.87 -0.89 18.07
CA GLY A 12 16.93 -0.18 19.37
C GLY A 12 15.76 0.78 19.61
N ARG A 13 14.83 0.94 18.64
CA ARG A 13 13.62 1.74 18.74
C ARG A 13 13.82 3.18 19.26
N PRO A 14 14.82 3.96 18.77
CA PRO A 14 14.93 5.37 19.12
C PRO A 14 13.72 6.15 18.60
N LEU A 15 13.35 7.24 19.30
CA LEU A 15 12.35 8.17 18.78
C LEU A 15 12.85 8.77 17.46
N THR A 16 12.10 8.55 16.39
CA THR A 16 12.52 8.94 15.04
C THR A 16 11.49 9.90 14.44
N ALA A 17 11.99 11.02 13.93
CA ALA A 17 11.18 11.99 13.21
C ALA A 17 10.69 11.41 11.88
N SER A 18 9.43 11.72 11.51
CA SER A 18 8.91 11.34 10.20
C SER A 18 9.69 12.01 9.06
N PRO A 19 9.75 11.42 7.86
CA PRO A 19 10.38 12.06 6.69
C PRO A 19 9.79 13.45 6.42
N VAL A 20 8.47 13.60 6.56
CA VAL A 20 7.78 14.89 6.38
C VAL A 20 8.27 15.93 7.40
N LYS A 21 8.43 15.56 8.68
CA LYS A 21 8.97 16.45 9.71
C LYS A 21 10.37 16.93 9.34
N ARG A 22 11.25 15.99 8.98
CA ARG A 22 12.64 16.34 8.59
C ARG A 22 12.66 17.33 7.44
N ARG A 23 11.89 17.05 6.39
CA ARG A 23 11.81 17.92 5.23
C ARG A 23 11.24 19.30 5.54
N ALA A 24 10.22 19.39 6.41
CA ALA A 24 9.66 20.65 6.86
C ALA A 24 10.69 21.49 7.64
N MET A 25 11.44 20.85 8.54
CA MET A 25 12.50 21.51 9.30
C MET A 25 13.64 22.03 8.42
N GLU A 26 14.09 21.23 7.44
CA GLU A 26 15.08 21.63 6.43
C GLU A 26 14.61 22.84 5.60
N ALA A 27 13.31 22.92 5.34
CA ALA A 27 12.71 24.03 4.60
C ALA A 27 12.33 25.23 5.49
N GLY A 28 12.66 25.22 6.79
CA GLY A 28 12.30 26.29 7.72
C GLY A 28 10.79 26.40 8.00
N VAL A 29 9.99 25.38 7.66
CA VAL A 29 8.54 25.39 7.87
C VAL A 29 8.21 24.96 9.30
N PRO A 30 7.45 25.76 10.09
CA PRO A 30 7.02 25.39 11.43
C PRO A 30 6.30 24.03 11.44
N VAL A 31 6.60 23.19 12.44
CA VAL A 31 6.05 21.85 12.56
C VAL A 31 5.19 21.72 13.82
N LEU A 32 3.97 21.23 13.64
CA LEU A 32 3.04 20.85 14.70
C LEU A 32 2.86 19.33 14.68
N GLN A 33 2.86 18.71 15.86
CA GLN A 33 2.72 17.27 16.02
C GLN A 33 1.60 16.93 17.03
N PRO A 34 0.32 17.22 16.69
CA PRO A 34 -0.80 16.91 17.57
C PRO A 34 -0.91 15.40 17.78
N PRO A 35 -1.03 14.90 19.01
CA PRO A 35 -1.38 13.51 19.27
C PRO A 35 -2.72 13.15 18.60
N ARG A 36 -3.69 14.05 18.70
CA ARG A 36 -5.02 13.91 18.09
C ARG A 36 -5.55 15.29 17.70
N LEU A 37 -5.85 15.51 16.43
CA LEU A 37 -6.48 16.77 15.96
C LEU A 37 -7.94 16.93 16.40
N ARG A 38 -8.57 15.88 16.90
CA ARG A 38 -9.93 15.94 17.48
C ARG A 38 -9.98 16.48 18.90
N ASP A 39 -8.82 16.63 19.56
CA ASP A 39 -8.77 17.19 20.92
C ASP A 39 -9.11 18.70 20.87
N PRO A 40 -9.76 19.24 21.93
CA PRO A 40 -10.15 20.66 21.97
C PRO A 40 -8.97 21.63 21.77
N GLY A 41 -9.27 22.81 21.21
CA GLY A 41 -8.29 23.89 21.01
C GLY A 41 -7.49 23.82 19.72
N TRP A 42 -7.59 22.74 18.95
CA TRP A 42 -6.88 22.64 17.66
C TRP A 42 -7.48 23.52 16.57
N PRO A 43 -8.80 23.63 16.38
CA PRO A 43 -9.36 24.55 15.40
C PRO A 43 -8.91 26.00 15.63
N GLU A 44 -8.94 26.48 16.86
CA GLU A 44 -8.51 27.83 17.24
C GLU A 44 -7.03 28.05 16.96
N ARG A 45 -6.19 27.10 17.36
CA ARG A 45 -4.74 27.15 17.11
C ARG A 45 -4.41 27.10 15.61
N LEU A 46 -5.16 26.37 14.81
CA LEU A 46 -4.96 26.33 13.36
C LEU A 46 -5.43 27.60 12.68
N ALA A 47 -6.47 28.25 13.20
CA ALA A 47 -6.97 29.52 12.69
C ALA A 47 -5.92 30.65 12.80
N GLU A 48 -5.00 30.59 13.78
CA GLU A 48 -3.90 31.55 13.91
C GLU A 48 -3.01 31.64 12.66
N TYR A 49 -2.91 30.53 11.90
CA TYR A 49 -2.11 30.47 10.65
C TYR A 49 -2.80 31.13 9.47
N ARG A 50 -4.07 31.50 9.55
CA ARG A 50 -4.86 32.17 8.48
C ARG A 50 -4.68 31.50 7.11
N ALA A 51 -4.67 30.18 7.08
CA ALA A 51 -4.47 29.44 5.84
C ALA A 51 -5.69 29.59 4.91
N ASP A 52 -5.45 29.84 3.63
CA ASP A 52 -6.51 29.86 2.62
C ASP A 52 -7.06 28.46 2.34
N VAL A 53 -6.18 27.46 2.34
CA VAL A 53 -6.50 26.06 2.07
C VAL A 53 -5.60 25.15 2.91
N ALA A 54 -6.13 24.02 3.39
CA ALA A 54 -5.32 22.95 3.94
C ALA A 54 -5.14 21.84 2.90
N VAL A 55 -3.93 21.28 2.85
CA VAL A 55 -3.63 20.09 2.04
C VAL A 55 -3.38 18.91 2.96
N VAL A 56 -4.03 17.80 2.67
CA VAL A 56 -3.91 16.55 3.43
C VAL A 56 -3.40 15.45 2.50
N ALA A 57 -2.34 14.76 2.89
CA ALA A 57 -1.81 13.61 2.19
C ALA A 57 -1.34 12.56 3.22
N ALA A 58 -1.89 11.36 3.16
CA ALA A 58 -1.51 10.21 4.00
C ALA A 58 -1.34 10.54 5.50
N PHE A 59 -2.15 11.42 6.06
CA PHE A 59 -1.99 11.95 7.42
C PHE A 59 -2.29 10.91 8.51
N GLY A 60 -3.25 10.01 8.27
CA GLY A 60 -3.55 8.88 9.15
C GLY A 60 -4.35 9.23 10.41
N GLN A 61 -4.97 10.40 10.47
CA GLN A 61 -5.99 10.76 11.47
C GLN A 61 -7.28 11.20 10.77
N ILE A 62 -8.42 10.90 11.38
CA ILE A 62 -9.71 11.45 10.96
C ILE A 62 -9.76 12.91 11.42
N LEU A 63 -10.06 13.82 10.50
CA LEU A 63 -10.17 15.24 10.75
C LEU A 63 -11.65 15.59 11.06
N PRO A 64 -11.95 16.14 12.24
CA PRO A 64 -13.30 16.59 12.54
C PRO A 64 -13.69 17.79 11.66
N LYS A 65 -15.00 17.97 11.44
CA LYS A 65 -15.52 19.09 10.64
C LYS A 65 -14.98 20.45 11.07
N ALA A 66 -14.88 20.69 12.38
CA ALA A 66 -14.34 21.93 12.93
C ALA A 66 -12.87 22.21 12.49
N VAL A 67 -12.07 21.18 12.23
CA VAL A 67 -10.70 21.32 11.68
C VAL A 67 -10.72 21.49 10.17
N LEU A 68 -11.58 20.75 9.47
CA LEU A 68 -11.72 20.84 8.01
C LEU A 68 -12.16 22.22 7.53
N ASP A 69 -12.99 22.89 8.31
CA ASP A 69 -13.58 24.19 8.00
C ASP A 69 -12.69 25.40 8.42
N VAL A 70 -11.56 25.18 9.09
CA VAL A 70 -10.68 26.28 9.52
C VAL A 70 -10.13 27.06 8.33
N PRO A 71 -9.61 26.46 7.25
CA PRO A 71 -9.15 27.20 6.09
C PRO A 71 -10.33 27.77 5.29
N ALA A 72 -10.20 29.00 4.80
CA ALA A 72 -11.28 29.70 4.09
C ALA A 72 -11.82 28.95 2.87
N ARG A 73 -10.96 28.18 2.18
CA ARG A 73 -11.31 27.32 1.03
C ARG A 73 -11.42 25.84 1.42
N GLY A 74 -11.43 25.52 2.72
CA GLY A 74 -11.54 24.19 3.25
C GLY A 74 -10.26 23.36 3.08
N SER A 75 -10.43 22.04 3.10
CA SER A 75 -9.32 21.07 3.08
C SER A 75 -9.38 20.19 1.85
N ILE A 76 -8.24 20.01 1.17
CA ILE A 76 -8.08 19.18 -0.02
C ILE A 76 -7.26 17.95 0.35
N ASN A 77 -7.71 16.77 -0.05
CA ASN A 77 -6.94 15.54 0.09
C ASN A 77 -6.34 15.13 -1.26
N VAL A 78 -5.15 14.52 -1.21
CA VAL A 78 -4.50 13.83 -2.32
C VAL A 78 -4.61 12.33 -2.05
N HIS A 79 -5.52 11.67 -2.75
CA HIS A 79 -5.86 10.27 -2.53
C HIS A 79 -5.29 9.34 -3.60
N GLY A 80 -4.73 8.21 -3.18
CA GLY A 80 -4.02 7.25 -4.03
C GLY A 80 -4.92 6.29 -4.78
N SER A 81 -6.05 6.74 -5.31
CA SER A 81 -6.90 5.97 -6.23
C SER A 81 -7.69 6.88 -7.16
N ILE A 82 -8.37 6.29 -8.13
CA ILE A 82 -9.40 6.95 -8.93
C ILE A 82 -10.74 6.80 -8.20
N LEU A 83 -11.09 7.82 -7.41
CA LEU A 83 -12.36 7.86 -6.67
C LEU A 83 -13.56 7.82 -7.64
N PRO A 84 -14.67 7.18 -7.26
CA PRO A 84 -15.02 6.73 -5.90
C PRO A 84 -14.51 5.33 -5.52
N ARG A 85 -13.69 4.69 -6.36
CA ARG A 85 -13.12 3.37 -6.05
C ARG A 85 -11.98 3.49 -5.03
N TYR A 86 -11.87 2.49 -4.15
CA TYR A 86 -10.79 2.36 -3.16
C TYR A 86 -10.74 3.52 -2.14
N ARG A 87 -11.89 3.95 -1.59
CA ARG A 87 -11.94 4.84 -0.42
C ARG A 87 -11.29 4.17 0.77
N GLY A 88 -10.50 4.91 1.56
CA GLY A 88 -9.92 4.43 2.81
C GLY A 88 -8.39 4.44 2.86
N ALA A 89 -7.82 3.65 3.75
CA ALA A 89 -6.45 3.85 4.23
C ALA A 89 -5.35 3.20 3.37
N ALA A 90 -5.68 2.24 2.48
CA ALA A 90 -4.67 1.49 1.72
C ALA A 90 -5.05 1.30 0.24
N PRO A 91 -5.46 2.36 -0.49
CA PRO A 91 -5.99 2.25 -1.86
C PRO A 91 -5.00 1.58 -2.82
N ILE A 92 -3.72 1.92 -2.75
CA ILE A 92 -2.67 1.42 -3.64
C ILE A 92 -2.49 -0.09 -3.50
N ALA A 93 -2.37 -0.57 -2.27
CA ALA A 93 -2.20 -2.00 -1.99
C ALA A 93 -3.41 -2.81 -2.44
N TRP A 94 -4.62 -2.34 -2.12
CA TRP A 94 -5.86 -3.03 -2.51
C TRP A 94 -6.09 -3.03 -4.02
N ALA A 95 -5.72 -1.98 -4.75
CA ALA A 95 -5.79 -1.97 -6.20
C ALA A 95 -4.93 -3.10 -6.80
N ILE A 96 -3.68 -3.24 -6.35
CA ILE A 96 -2.79 -4.32 -6.80
C ILE A 96 -3.34 -5.69 -6.39
N MET A 97 -3.69 -5.90 -5.11
CA MET A 97 -4.20 -7.19 -4.62
C MET A 97 -5.48 -7.65 -5.32
N ARG A 98 -6.26 -6.73 -5.87
CA ARG A 98 -7.46 -7.04 -6.66
C ARG A 98 -7.20 -7.19 -8.15
N GLY A 99 -5.93 -7.18 -8.57
CA GLY A 99 -5.53 -7.40 -9.95
C GLY A 99 -5.85 -6.25 -10.89
N GLU A 100 -6.04 -5.02 -10.36
CA GLU A 100 -6.24 -3.85 -11.20
C GLU A 100 -5.02 -3.60 -12.09
N ARG A 101 -5.28 -3.15 -13.30
CA ARG A 101 -4.24 -2.80 -14.28
C ARG A 101 -3.97 -1.31 -14.35
N GLU A 102 -4.83 -0.52 -13.74
CA GLU A 102 -4.77 0.94 -13.68
C GLU A 102 -5.20 1.42 -12.31
N THR A 103 -4.58 2.50 -11.87
CA THR A 103 -4.95 3.28 -10.69
C THR A 103 -4.65 4.75 -10.96
N GLY A 104 -4.52 5.55 -9.93
CA GLY A 104 -4.14 6.96 -10.11
C GLY A 104 -4.24 7.76 -8.83
N ILE A 105 -4.33 9.07 -9.01
CA ILE A 105 -4.53 10.03 -7.95
C ILE A 105 -5.82 10.79 -8.19
N THR A 106 -6.54 11.05 -7.12
CA THR A 106 -7.67 12.00 -7.10
C THR A 106 -7.38 13.08 -6.05
N THR A 107 -7.45 14.35 -6.44
CA THR A 107 -7.59 15.46 -5.49
C THR A 107 -9.08 15.71 -5.25
N PHE A 108 -9.48 15.87 -4.00
CA PHE A 108 -10.89 16.10 -3.68
C PHE A 108 -11.05 17.04 -2.47
N GLN A 109 -12.18 17.74 -2.42
CA GLN A 109 -12.57 18.55 -1.27
C GLN A 109 -13.01 17.65 -0.14
N MET A 110 -12.35 17.72 0.99
CA MET A 110 -12.70 16.87 2.14
C MET A 110 -14.03 17.25 2.76
N ASP A 111 -14.75 16.23 3.18
CA ASP A 111 -15.94 16.28 4.03
C ASP A 111 -15.71 15.41 5.28
N PRO A 112 -16.65 15.34 6.24
CA PRO A 112 -16.51 14.49 7.42
C PRO A 112 -16.51 12.98 7.14
N GLY A 113 -16.85 12.56 5.93
CA GLY A 113 -16.84 11.16 5.52
C GLY A 113 -15.42 10.64 5.25
N ILE A 114 -15.32 9.33 4.99
CA ILE A 114 -14.05 8.71 4.59
C ILE A 114 -13.95 8.77 3.06
N ASP A 115 -13.18 9.72 2.56
CA ASP A 115 -12.89 9.95 1.15
C ASP A 115 -14.18 10.07 0.29
N THR A 116 -15.21 10.74 0.82
CA THR A 116 -16.53 10.89 0.20
C THR A 116 -16.76 12.22 -0.48
N GLY A 117 -15.93 13.20 -0.22
CA GLY A 117 -16.09 14.57 -0.71
C GLY A 117 -15.95 14.73 -2.22
N ASP A 118 -16.35 15.89 -2.74
CA ASP A 118 -16.39 16.18 -4.17
C ASP A 118 -14.99 16.14 -4.80
N MET A 119 -14.88 15.40 -5.91
CA MET A 119 -13.64 15.30 -6.67
C MET A 119 -13.35 16.61 -7.41
N LEU A 120 -12.06 16.98 -7.48
CA LEU A 120 -11.54 18.14 -8.20
C LEU A 120 -10.83 17.73 -9.49
N LEU A 121 -9.66 17.09 -9.36
CA LEU A 121 -8.91 16.56 -10.49
C LEU A 121 -8.58 15.09 -10.29
N ARG A 122 -8.39 14.38 -11.40
CA ARG A 122 -7.95 12.97 -11.41
C ARG A 122 -6.87 12.76 -12.46
N GLU A 123 -5.91 11.92 -12.16
CA GLU A 123 -4.88 11.49 -13.11
C GLU A 123 -4.65 9.99 -12.97
N ALA A 124 -4.99 9.25 -14.03
CA ALA A 124 -4.85 7.79 -14.08
C ALA A 124 -3.46 7.39 -14.54
N THR A 125 -3.01 6.21 -14.13
CA THR A 125 -1.73 5.62 -14.53
C THR A 125 -1.80 4.10 -14.52
N PRO A 126 -1.18 3.40 -15.49
CA PRO A 126 -1.12 1.95 -15.46
C PRO A 126 -0.32 1.43 -14.26
N ILE A 127 -0.69 0.25 -13.77
CA ILE A 127 0.08 -0.51 -12.78
C ILE A 127 0.99 -1.47 -13.54
N GLY A 128 2.30 -1.43 -13.30
CA GLY A 128 3.26 -2.32 -13.91
C GLY A 128 3.01 -3.80 -13.52
N PRO A 129 3.29 -4.77 -14.42
CA PRO A 129 2.97 -6.17 -14.18
C PRO A 129 3.74 -6.79 -13.01
N GLU A 130 4.91 -6.28 -12.68
CA GLU A 130 5.74 -6.72 -11.54
C GLU A 130 5.85 -5.62 -10.45
N GLU A 131 5.19 -4.47 -10.64
CA GLU A 131 5.28 -3.33 -9.73
C GLU A 131 4.64 -3.64 -8.37
N THR A 132 5.36 -3.35 -7.30
CA THR A 132 4.90 -3.53 -5.92
C THR A 132 4.17 -2.28 -5.42
N ALA A 133 3.41 -2.42 -4.32
CA ALA A 133 2.74 -1.27 -3.71
C ALA A 133 3.74 -0.20 -3.23
N GLY A 134 4.93 -0.58 -2.80
CA GLY A 134 5.98 0.37 -2.42
C GLY A 134 6.49 1.18 -3.62
N GLU A 135 6.80 0.51 -4.74
CA GLU A 135 7.25 1.15 -5.98
C GLU A 135 6.16 2.07 -6.56
N LEU A 136 4.94 1.56 -6.65
CA LEU A 136 3.78 2.33 -7.13
C LEU A 136 3.49 3.55 -6.23
N SER A 137 3.63 3.42 -4.91
CA SER A 137 3.44 4.54 -3.97
C SER A 137 4.45 5.67 -4.23
N GLY A 138 5.71 5.35 -4.54
CA GLY A 138 6.72 6.35 -4.91
C GLY A 138 6.33 7.11 -6.17
N ARG A 139 5.92 6.40 -7.21
CA ARG A 139 5.50 6.99 -8.49
C ARG A 139 4.22 7.82 -8.35
N LEU A 140 3.23 7.32 -7.59
CA LEU A 140 2.00 8.06 -7.31
C LEU A 140 2.22 9.30 -6.45
N ALA A 141 3.22 9.32 -5.58
CA ALA A 141 3.57 10.53 -4.83
C ALA A 141 4.01 11.67 -5.74
N GLU A 142 4.78 11.38 -6.79
CA GLU A 142 5.21 12.38 -7.78
C GLU A 142 4.02 12.88 -8.63
N ILE A 143 3.17 11.95 -9.10
CA ILE A 143 1.95 12.31 -9.83
C ILE A 143 1.04 13.17 -8.94
N GLY A 144 0.86 12.76 -7.69
CA GLY A 144 0.03 13.48 -6.72
C GLY A 144 0.53 14.89 -6.43
N ALA A 145 1.84 15.07 -6.32
CA ALA A 145 2.42 16.40 -6.13
C ALA A 145 2.15 17.33 -7.30
N ARG A 146 2.34 16.86 -8.55
CA ARG A 146 2.03 17.65 -9.76
C ARG A 146 0.53 17.95 -9.88
N LEU A 147 -0.31 16.93 -9.64
CA LEU A 147 -1.77 17.10 -9.70
C LEU A 147 -2.27 18.08 -8.64
N LEU A 148 -1.68 18.04 -7.42
CA LEU A 148 -2.00 18.98 -6.36
C LEU A 148 -1.67 20.42 -6.75
N LEU A 149 -0.49 20.68 -7.32
CA LEU A 149 -0.14 22.04 -7.78
C LEU A 149 -1.15 22.56 -8.79
N ARG A 150 -1.51 21.76 -9.81
CA ARG A 150 -2.55 22.11 -10.78
C ARG A 150 -3.92 22.35 -10.11
N THR A 151 -4.23 21.55 -9.08
CA THR A 151 -5.48 21.73 -8.32
C THR A 151 -5.49 23.07 -7.58
N LEU A 152 -4.38 23.42 -6.93
CA LEU A 152 -4.27 24.67 -6.16
C LEU A 152 -4.29 25.91 -7.07
N GLU A 153 -3.61 25.85 -8.22
CA GLU A 153 -3.60 26.93 -9.21
C GLU A 153 -5.00 27.22 -9.75
N ALA A 154 -5.80 26.19 -10.00
CA ALA A 154 -7.13 26.31 -10.58
C ALA A 154 -8.27 26.21 -9.54
N LEU A 155 -7.98 26.22 -8.25
CA LEU A 155 -8.94 25.90 -7.18
C LEU A 155 -10.22 26.75 -7.19
N GLY A 156 -10.17 27.98 -7.69
CA GLY A 156 -11.33 28.86 -7.81
C GLY A 156 -12.28 28.50 -8.94
N ASP A 157 -11.75 27.86 -9.99
CA ASP A 157 -12.45 27.62 -11.25
C ASP A 157 -12.80 26.13 -11.47
N LEU A 158 -12.26 25.23 -10.64
CA LEU A 158 -12.51 23.80 -10.76
C LEU A 158 -13.95 23.45 -10.37
N PRO A 159 -14.66 22.68 -11.21
CA PRO A 159 -15.95 22.13 -10.83
C PRO A 159 -15.77 21.12 -9.68
N ARG A 160 -16.72 21.12 -8.75
CA ARG A 160 -16.84 20.09 -7.73
C ARG A 160 -17.71 18.96 -8.27
N ILE A 161 -17.12 17.79 -8.44
CA ILE A 161 -17.79 16.63 -9.03
C ILE A 161 -18.19 15.67 -7.91
N PRO A 162 -19.49 15.55 -7.59
CA PRO A 162 -19.96 14.61 -6.58
C PRO A 162 -19.57 13.18 -6.96
N GLN A 163 -19.23 12.39 -5.95
CA GLN A 163 -18.91 10.98 -6.16
C GLN A 163 -20.19 10.14 -6.28
N ASP A 164 -20.26 9.27 -7.29
CA ASP A 164 -21.32 8.24 -7.36
C ASP A 164 -21.08 7.16 -6.31
N GLY A 165 -21.85 7.17 -5.24
CA GLY A 165 -21.75 6.21 -4.15
C GLY A 165 -22.00 4.76 -4.58
N ALA A 166 -22.72 4.51 -5.66
CA ALA A 166 -22.97 3.15 -6.16
C ALA A 166 -21.71 2.50 -6.75
N GLN A 167 -20.74 3.30 -7.21
CA GLN A 167 -19.45 2.82 -7.72
C GLN A 167 -18.36 2.76 -6.64
N ALA A 168 -18.67 3.17 -5.41
CA ALA A 168 -17.67 3.23 -4.36
C ALA A 168 -17.22 1.83 -3.90
N THR A 169 -15.91 1.66 -3.77
CA THR A 169 -15.33 0.48 -3.14
C THR A 169 -14.42 0.88 -1.99
N LEU A 170 -14.21 -0.04 -1.03
CA LEU A 170 -13.43 0.24 0.15
C LEU A 170 -12.03 -0.35 0.06
N ALA A 171 -11.05 0.37 0.59
CA ALA A 171 -9.67 -0.02 0.78
C ALA A 171 -9.27 0.14 2.26
N PRO A 172 -9.70 -0.79 3.13
CA PRO A 172 -9.44 -0.68 4.55
C PRO A 172 -7.94 -0.74 4.85
N ARG A 173 -7.57 -0.31 6.06
CA ARG A 173 -6.21 -0.44 6.54
C ARG A 173 -5.77 -1.89 6.52
N LEU A 174 -4.61 -2.17 5.93
CA LEU A 174 -4.04 -3.52 5.90
C LEU A 174 -3.78 -4.06 7.32
N LYS A 175 -3.94 -5.35 7.45
CA LYS A 175 -3.58 -6.15 8.62
C LYS A 175 -2.50 -7.16 8.22
N LYS A 176 -1.86 -7.80 9.19
CA LYS A 176 -0.86 -8.83 8.91
C LYS A 176 -1.44 -10.01 8.13
N GLU A 177 -2.68 -10.36 8.45
CA GLU A 177 -3.42 -11.47 7.84
C GLU A 177 -3.73 -11.25 6.36
N ASP A 178 -3.81 -9.99 5.91
CA ASP A 178 -4.02 -9.68 4.48
C ASP A 178 -2.84 -10.15 3.60
N GLY A 179 -1.65 -10.30 4.20
CA GLY A 179 -0.48 -10.86 3.56
C GLY A 179 -0.36 -12.38 3.65
N TRP A 180 -1.30 -13.10 4.25
CA TRP A 180 -1.22 -14.56 4.30
C TRP A 180 -1.59 -15.17 2.96
N LEU A 181 -0.70 -16.00 2.44
CA LEU A 181 -0.87 -16.67 1.17
C LEU A 181 -1.59 -18.00 1.39
N ARG A 182 -2.65 -18.21 0.64
CA ARG A 182 -3.45 -19.45 0.67
C ARG A 182 -3.18 -20.22 -0.61
N PRO A 183 -2.44 -21.31 -0.58
CA PRO A 183 -2.10 -22.05 -1.79
C PRO A 183 -3.31 -22.51 -2.63
N ALA A 184 -4.48 -22.59 -2.03
CA ALA A 184 -5.73 -22.89 -2.74
C ALA A 184 -6.23 -21.78 -3.69
N GLU A 185 -5.73 -20.53 -3.54
CA GLU A 185 -5.99 -19.44 -4.47
C GLU A 185 -5.19 -19.67 -5.76
N SER A 186 -5.49 -18.91 -6.83
CA SER A 186 -4.71 -18.99 -8.08
C SER A 186 -3.32 -18.37 -7.92
N ALA A 187 -2.36 -18.84 -8.69
CA ALA A 187 -1.00 -18.27 -8.71
C ALA A 187 -1.00 -16.75 -9.00
N ARG A 188 -1.92 -16.29 -9.84
CA ARG A 188 -2.07 -14.87 -10.18
C ARG A 188 -2.55 -14.05 -8.97
N GLU A 189 -3.59 -14.51 -8.26
CA GLU A 189 -4.06 -13.86 -7.03
C GLU A 189 -2.96 -13.81 -5.96
N LEU A 190 -2.18 -14.89 -5.83
CA LEU A 190 -1.07 -14.93 -4.89
C LEU A 190 0.04 -13.93 -5.26
N VAL A 191 0.40 -13.81 -6.56
CA VAL A 191 1.38 -12.82 -7.04
C VAL A 191 0.87 -11.40 -6.78
N ASP A 192 -0.40 -11.11 -7.06
CA ASP A 192 -0.98 -9.81 -6.81
C ASP A 192 -0.99 -9.46 -5.32
N ARG A 193 -1.26 -10.45 -4.44
CA ARG A 193 -1.14 -10.29 -2.98
C ARG A 193 0.30 -10.03 -2.55
N ILE A 194 1.29 -10.77 -3.11
CA ILE A 194 2.71 -10.55 -2.83
C ILE A 194 3.10 -9.12 -3.18
N ARG A 195 2.75 -8.65 -4.37
CA ARG A 195 3.05 -7.28 -4.83
C ARG A 195 2.34 -6.21 -4.00
N GLY A 196 1.06 -6.41 -3.73
CA GLY A 196 0.24 -5.47 -2.95
C GLY A 196 0.63 -5.37 -1.48
N CYS A 197 1.17 -6.45 -0.90
CA CYS A 197 1.66 -6.48 0.48
C CYS A 197 3.15 -6.11 0.61
N ASN A 198 3.83 -5.77 -0.43
CA ASN A 198 5.24 -5.36 -0.40
C ASN A 198 5.35 -3.82 -0.42
N PRO A 199 5.97 -3.17 0.60
CA PRO A 199 6.80 -3.73 1.67
C PRO A 199 6.06 -4.12 2.96
N TRP A 200 4.80 -3.84 3.10
CA TRP A 200 4.04 -4.14 4.32
C TRP A 200 2.62 -4.61 3.97
N PRO A 201 2.12 -5.64 4.65
CA PRO A 201 2.66 -6.38 5.79
C PRO A 201 3.71 -7.45 5.44
N GLY A 202 4.01 -7.64 4.16
CA GLY A 202 4.74 -8.77 3.61
C GLY A 202 3.84 -9.99 3.40
N ALA A 203 4.05 -10.71 2.31
CA ALA A 203 3.29 -11.91 2.00
C ALA A 203 3.97 -13.16 2.59
N ALA A 204 3.23 -14.00 3.31
CA ALA A 204 3.78 -15.09 4.09
C ALA A 204 3.16 -16.45 3.79
N LEU A 205 4.00 -17.48 3.80
CA LEU A 205 3.65 -18.90 3.85
C LEU A 205 4.32 -19.59 5.05
N MET A 206 3.75 -20.72 5.47
CA MET A 206 4.44 -21.69 6.32
C MET A 206 5.07 -22.77 5.45
N THR A 207 6.32 -23.06 5.71
CA THR A 207 7.07 -24.16 5.12
C THR A 207 7.43 -25.20 6.19
N PRO A 208 7.87 -26.42 5.84
CA PRO A 208 8.38 -27.38 6.82
C PRO A 208 9.53 -26.86 7.69
N VAL A 209 10.24 -25.81 7.23
CA VAL A 209 11.37 -25.23 7.95
C VAL A 209 11.03 -23.88 8.59
N GLY A 210 9.76 -23.51 8.68
CA GLY A 210 9.27 -22.31 9.33
C GLY A 210 8.63 -21.29 8.40
N ARG A 211 8.31 -20.11 8.94
CA ARG A 211 7.67 -19.03 8.22
C ARG A 211 8.60 -18.43 7.16
N LEU A 212 8.05 -18.21 5.98
CA LEU A 212 8.75 -17.63 4.84
C LEU A 212 7.94 -16.44 4.30
N LEU A 213 8.57 -15.27 4.21
CA LEU A 213 8.03 -14.13 3.46
C LEU A 213 8.43 -14.26 1.99
N LEU A 214 7.51 -13.94 1.11
CA LEU A 214 7.74 -13.82 -0.33
C LEU A 214 7.67 -12.36 -0.72
N TRP A 215 8.76 -11.84 -1.30
CA TRP A 215 8.85 -10.46 -1.75
C TRP A 215 8.59 -10.31 -3.25
N ARG A 216 8.98 -11.33 -4.04
CA ARG A 216 8.73 -11.40 -5.47
C ARG A 216 8.44 -12.83 -5.89
N ALA A 217 7.50 -12.99 -6.81
CA ALA A 217 7.13 -14.27 -7.39
C ALA A 217 6.54 -14.07 -8.80
N ARG A 218 6.48 -15.16 -9.57
CA ARG A 218 5.79 -15.22 -10.88
C ARG A 218 4.69 -16.26 -10.83
N ALA A 219 3.60 -15.96 -11.52
CA ALA A 219 2.57 -16.94 -11.85
C ALA A 219 2.92 -17.59 -13.21
N LEU A 220 2.82 -18.90 -13.27
CA LEU A 220 3.00 -19.68 -14.49
C LEU A 220 1.68 -20.40 -14.78
N ASP A 221 1.25 -20.34 -16.05
CA ASP A 221 0.04 -21.00 -16.51
C ASP A 221 0.37 -22.48 -16.79
N ASP A 222 0.46 -23.29 -15.74
CA ASP A 222 0.60 -24.74 -15.84
C ASP A 222 -0.51 -25.40 -15.00
N ALA A 223 -1.21 -26.34 -15.64
CA ALA A 223 -2.27 -27.12 -14.98
C ALA A 223 -1.69 -28.34 -14.25
N GLY A 224 -0.69 -28.13 -13.39
CA GLY A 224 -0.09 -29.20 -12.60
C GLY A 224 -1.16 -29.99 -11.83
N ARG A 225 -1.02 -31.32 -11.80
CA ARG A 225 -1.95 -32.24 -11.09
C ARG A 225 -1.68 -32.32 -9.57
N ALA A 226 -0.70 -31.58 -9.08
CA ALA A 226 -0.34 -31.61 -7.66
C ALA A 226 -1.36 -30.83 -6.82
N ALA A 227 -1.60 -31.31 -5.61
CA ALA A 227 -2.47 -30.60 -4.65
C ALA A 227 -1.89 -29.20 -4.32
N PRO A 228 -2.75 -28.17 -4.15
CA PRO A 228 -2.30 -26.84 -3.77
C PRO A 228 -1.40 -26.85 -2.53
N GLY A 229 -0.30 -26.11 -2.57
CA GLY A 229 0.72 -26.08 -1.52
C GLY A 229 1.85 -27.09 -1.70
N THR A 230 1.75 -28.03 -2.64
CA THR A 230 2.82 -29.00 -2.89
C THR A 230 3.99 -28.33 -3.62
N LEU A 231 5.21 -28.55 -3.17
CA LEU A 231 6.42 -28.18 -3.89
C LEU A 231 6.63 -29.16 -5.05
N ILE A 232 6.67 -28.64 -6.25
CA ILE A 232 6.84 -29.42 -7.49
C ILE A 232 8.14 -29.03 -8.20
N PRO A 233 8.83 -29.98 -8.85
CA PRO A 233 10.00 -29.66 -9.66
C PRO A 233 9.55 -28.85 -10.88
N LEU A 234 10.28 -27.76 -11.14
CA LEU A 234 10.11 -26.92 -12.31
C LEU A 234 11.42 -26.89 -13.09
N ALA A 235 11.40 -27.42 -14.29
CA ALA A 235 12.49 -27.32 -15.26
C ALA A 235 12.12 -26.30 -16.33
N GLN A 236 12.96 -25.30 -16.51
CA GLN A 236 12.81 -24.33 -17.61
C GLN A 236 13.98 -24.49 -18.57
N PRO A 237 13.77 -24.39 -19.89
CA PRO A 237 14.85 -24.49 -20.86
C PRO A 237 15.98 -23.51 -20.55
N GLY A 238 17.21 -24.02 -20.44
CA GLY A 238 18.41 -23.21 -20.19
C GLY A 238 18.57 -22.72 -18.71
N GLN A 239 17.72 -23.18 -17.79
CA GLN A 239 17.84 -22.85 -16.37
C GLN A 239 18.04 -24.09 -15.50
N THR A 240 18.67 -23.90 -14.33
CA THR A 240 18.79 -24.97 -13.35
C THR A 240 17.40 -25.32 -12.81
N ALA A 241 17.09 -26.62 -12.70
CA ALA A 241 15.83 -27.09 -12.13
C ALA A 241 15.63 -26.49 -10.73
N THR A 242 14.44 -25.99 -10.46
CA THR A 242 14.05 -25.38 -9.19
C THR A 242 12.77 -26.01 -8.67
N LEU A 243 12.34 -25.64 -7.49
CA LEU A 243 11.03 -25.98 -6.95
C LEU A 243 10.08 -24.78 -7.12
N ALA A 244 8.84 -25.08 -7.44
CA ALA A 244 7.74 -24.12 -7.48
C ALA A 244 6.58 -24.64 -6.61
N ILE A 245 5.59 -23.82 -6.34
CA ILE A 245 4.46 -24.16 -5.48
C ILE A 245 3.23 -24.37 -6.36
N ALA A 246 2.65 -25.57 -6.31
CA ALA A 246 1.36 -25.84 -6.91
C ALA A 246 0.28 -25.00 -6.21
N THR A 247 -0.64 -24.43 -6.97
CA THR A 247 -1.72 -23.56 -6.46
C THR A 247 -3.09 -24.05 -6.91
N GLY A 248 -4.16 -23.39 -6.48
CA GLY A 248 -5.51 -23.73 -6.91
C GLY A 248 -5.71 -23.61 -8.43
N ALA A 249 -4.96 -22.71 -9.07
CA ALA A 249 -4.87 -22.60 -10.52
C ALA A 249 -3.50 -22.02 -10.91
N GLY A 250 -2.74 -22.75 -11.73
CA GLY A 250 -1.39 -22.40 -12.11
C GLY A 250 -0.35 -22.73 -11.04
N ILE A 251 0.85 -22.23 -11.22
CA ILE A 251 2.03 -22.49 -10.39
C ILE A 251 2.63 -21.16 -9.93
N LEU A 252 2.92 -21.05 -8.64
CA LEU A 252 3.64 -19.91 -8.06
C LEU A 252 5.14 -20.24 -8.02
N LEU A 253 5.93 -19.46 -8.76
CA LEU A 253 7.39 -19.51 -8.71
C LEU A 253 7.90 -18.37 -7.82
N PRO A 254 8.36 -18.64 -6.58
CA PRO A 254 9.05 -17.64 -5.77
C PRO A 254 10.34 -17.18 -6.45
N LEU A 255 10.67 -15.89 -6.32
CA LEU A 255 11.90 -15.31 -6.84
C LEU A 255 12.79 -14.78 -5.73
N GLU A 256 12.20 -13.98 -4.83
CA GLU A 256 12.87 -13.40 -3.68
C GLU A 256 12.06 -13.70 -2.42
N VAL A 257 12.75 -14.25 -1.43
CA VAL A 257 12.13 -14.73 -0.19
C VAL A 257 12.94 -14.29 1.03
N GLN A 258 12.29 -14.29 2.19
CA GLN A 258 12.95 -13.97 3.44
C GLN A 258 12.53 -14.95 4.54
N PRO A 259 13.40 -15.86 4.98
CA PRO A 259 13.18 -16.68 6.15
C PRO A 259 13.14 -15.82 7.42
N GLU A 260 12.47 -16.32 8.44
CA GLU A 260 12.36 -15.63 9.71
C GLU A 260 13.77 -15.32 10.29
N ASN A 261 13.93 -14.10 10.81
CA ASN A 261 15.19 -13.58 11.37
C ASN A 261 16.39 -13.56 10.41
N ARG A 262 16.18 -13.66 9.09
CA ARG A 262 17.22 -13.57 8.07
C ARG A 262 16.98 -12.39 7.13
N LYS A 263 17.96 -12.09 6.27
CA LYS A 263 17.80 -11.12 5.18
C LYS A 263 17.06 -11.76 4.00
N ALA A 264 16.44 -10.93 3.18
CA ALA A 264 15.92 -11.36 1.90
C ALA A 264 17.02 -11.97 1.04
N MET A 265 16.67 -13.01 0.27
CA MET A 265 17.59 -13.75 -0.58
C MET A 265 16.85 -14.35 -1.80
N PRO A 266 17.57 -14.69 -2.89
CA PRO A 266 16.97 -15.44 -4.00
C PRO A 266 16.38 -16.78 -3.53
N TRP A 267 15.29 -17.19 -4.17
CA TRP A 267 14.64 -18.48 -3.89
C TRP A 267 15.59 -19.67 -4.03
N SER A 268 16.46 -19.65 -5.06
CA SER A 268 17.48 -20.69 -5.26
C SER A 268 18.45 -20.85 -4.08
N ASP A 269 18.82 -19.73 -3.45
CA ASP A 269 19.73 -19.73 -2.31
C ASP A 269 19.05 -20.30 -1.05
N PHE A 270 17.78 -19.94 -0.86
CA PHE A 270 16.96 -20.50 0.20
C PHE A 270 16.83 -22.02 0.06
N LEU A 271 16.51 -22.53 -1.14
CA LEU A 271 16.36 -23.97 -1.37
C LEU A 271 17.63 -24.75 -1.07
N ARG A 272 18.81 -24.24 -1.43
CA ARG A 272 20.11 -24.90 -1.11
C ARG A 272 20.33 -25.07 0.38
N GLY A 273 19.87 -24.10 1.18
CA GLY A 273 20.03 -24.14 2.65
C GLY A 273 18.92 -24.86 3.40
N ALA A 274 17.70 -24.83 2.87
CA ALA A 274 16.51 -25.32 3.55
C ALA A 274 16.26 -26.83 3.40
N ARG A 275 16.96 -27.50 2.47
CA ARG A 275 16.78 -28.94 2.17
C ARG A 275 15.32 -29.33 1.92
N LEU A 276 14.57 -28.45 1.27
CA LEU A 276 13.20 -28.74 0.84
C LEU A 276 13.24 -29.64 -0.40
N GLU A 277 12.39 -30.64 -0.41
CA GLU A 277 12.28 -31.61 -1.49
C GLU A 277 10.93 -31.48 -2.23
N ALA A 278 10.87 -31.99 -3.43
CA ALA A 278 9.62 -32.16 -4.15
C ALA A 278 8.63 -33.03 -3.35
N GLY A 279 7.37 -32.63 -3.32
CA GLY A 279 6.35 -33.28 -2.51
C GLY A 279 6.19 -32.66 -1.10
N ALA A 280 7.15 -31.87 -0.61
CA ALA A 280 6.93 -31.12 0.63
C ALA A 280 5.78 -30.11 0.47
N CYS A 281 5.06 -29.83 1.55
CA CYS A 281 3.89 -28.96 1.52
C CYS A 281 4.15 -27.62 2.24
N VAL A 282 3.66 -26.56 1.62
CA VAL A 282 3.53 -25.24 2.25
C VAL A 282 2.05 -24.95 2.55
N SER A 283 1.79 -24.11 3.52
CA SER A 283 0.42 -23.80 3.95
C SER A 283 0.28 -22.30 4.30
N GLU A 284 -0.97 -21.88 4.52
CA GLU A 284 -1.29 -20.58 5.10
C GLU A 284 -0.69 -20.49 6.52
N PRO A 285 -0.16 -19.32 6.95
CA PRO A 285 0.23 -19.10 8.33
C PRO A 285 -0.95 -19.28 9.30
N THR A 286 -0.69 -19.84 10.47
CA THR A 286 -1.67 -19.89 11.57
C THR A 286 -1.48 -18.68 12.51
N ARG A 287 -2.56 -18.28 13.18
CA ARG A 287 -2.54 -17.18 14.17
C ARG A 287 -1.64 -17.45 15.36
#